data_023a6287c53efc81b7a29933fa947a6f
#
_entry.id   023a6287c53efc81b7a29933fa947a6f
#
_cell.length_a   1.000
_cell.length_b   1.000
_cell.length_c   1.000
_cell.angle_alpha   90.00
_cell.angle_beta   90.00
_cell.angle_gamma   90.00
#
_symmetry.space_group_name_H-M   'P 1'
#
loop_
_entity.id
_entity.type
_entity.pdbx_description
1 polymer ?
#
loop_
_entity_poly.entity_id
_entity_poly.type
_entity_poly.pdbx_seq_one_letter_code
_entity_poly.pdbx_strand_id
1 'polypeptide(L)'
;GFVIPYGDCPLDQDMLGERVYMDILNRARKYVHIMTPYLILDGETETALKFAAERGVEVVLLLPGIPDKEVPYALAKTHYPSLLASGIQIYEYTPGFVHAKVFVSDDREAVVGTINLDYRSLYHHFECATYLYKAGCIPQIEDDFQATLAKCRQVTKETVRRESFKVKMTGYLMKAIAPLM
;
A
#
# COMPACT_ATOMS: atom_id res chain seq x y z
N GLY A 1 10.53 -8.68 -21.66
CA GLY A 1 10.46 -7.88 -20.46
C GLY A 1 11.73 -7.93 -19.62
N PHE A 2 11.74 -7.19 -18.53
CA PHE A 2 12.86 -7.14 -17.61
C PHE A 2 12.40 -7.61 -16.23
N VAL A 3 13.29 -8.32 -15.54
CA VAL A 3 13.13 -8.78 -14.16
C VAL A 3 14.34 -8.28 -13.38
N ILE A 4 14.14 -7.36 -12.46
CA ILE A 4 15.21 -6.64 -11.77
C ILE A 4 15.04 -6.84 -10.27
N PRO A 5 15.72 -7.83 -9.68
CA PRO A 5 15.77 -7.94 -8.22
C PRO A 5 16.60 -6.79 -7.64
N TYR A 6 16.16 -6.24 -6.50
CA TYR A 6 16.87 -5.20 -5.79
C TYR A 6 16.71 -5.38 -4.27
N GLY A 7 17.67 -4.85 -3.55
CA GLY A 7 17.65 -4.76 -2.09
C GLY A 7 17.56 -3.31 -1.65
N ASP A 8 16.99 -3.08 -0.50
CA ASP A 8 16.99 -1.80 0.19
C ASP A 8 17.73 -1.93 1.52
N CYS A 9 18.50 -0.93 1.88
CA CYS A 9 19.43 -0.97 3.00
C CYS A 9 19.30 0.30 3.85
N PRO A 10 18.96 0.20 5.15
CA PRO A 10 18.80 1.38 6.00
C PRO A 10 20.11 2.08 6.36
N LEU A 11 21.25 1.52 5.95
CA LEU A 11 22.58 2.08 6.26
C LEU A 11 23.12 2.98 5.15
N ASP A 12 22.47 3.02 4.01
CA ASP A 12 22.73 4.00 2.96
C ASP A 12 21.61 5.05 2.91
N GLN A 13 21.72 6.04 2.03
CA GLN A 13 20.73 7.11 1.91
C GLN A 13 19.82 6.93 0.68
N ASP A 14 19.79 5.72 0.13
CA ASP A 14 19.22 5.54 -1.21
C ASP A 14 17.72 5.24 -1.22
N MET A 15 17.03 4.95 -0.12
CA MET A 15 15.58 4.71 0.01
C MET A 15 14.96 4.13 -1.29
N LEU A 16 15.59 3.07 -1.80
CA LEU A 16 15.31 2.55 -3.14
C LEU A 16 13.89 2.01 -3.25
N GLY A 17 13.41 1.36 -2.19
CA GLY A 17 12.05 0.83 -2.14
C GLY A 17 10.98 1.90 -2.29
N GLU A 18 11.12 3.00 -1.56
CA GLU A 18 10.20 4.14 -1.67
C GLU A 18 10.23 4.76 -3.06
N ARG A 19 11.43 5.02 -3.60
CA ARG A 19 11.60 5.64 -4.92
C ARG A 19 11.01 4.80 -6.05
N VAL A 20 11.12 3.48 -5.97
CA VAL A 20 10.47 2.57 -6.93
C VAL A 20 8.96 2.68 -6.87
N TYR A 21 8.36 2.70 -5.67
CA TYR A 21 6.93 2.87 -5.51
C TYR A 21 6.45 4.25 -5.99
N MET A 22 7.20 5.30 -5.67
CA MET A 22 6.92 6.66 -6.14
C MET A 22 7.00 6.77 -7.66
N ASP A 23 7.98 6.13 -8.31
CA ASP A 23 8.11 6.14 -9.77
C ASP A 23 6.91 5.46 -10.43
N ILE A 24 6.48 4.29 -9.93
CA ILE A 24 5.28 3.60 -10.43
C ILE A 24 4.04 4.50 -10.31
N LEU A 25 3.80 5.09 -9.13
CA LEU A 25 2.67 5.99 -8.88
C LEU A 25 2.68 7.20 -9.82
N ASN A 26 3.84 7.80 -10.04
CA ASN A 26 3.99 8.98 -10.91
C ASN A 26 3.83 8.66 -12.39
N ARG A 27 4.18 7.46 -12.83
CA ARG A 27 4.13 7.03 -14.23
C ARG A 27 2.83 6.35 -14.64
N ALA A 28 2.06 5.89 -13.68
CA ALA A 28 0.78 5.21 -13.90
C ALA A 28 -0.19 6.09 -14.70
N ARG A 29 -0.93 5.47 -15.61
CA ARG A 29 -1.88 6.11 -16.51
C ARG A 29 -3.30 5.58 -16.43
N LYS A 30 -3.46 4.30 -16.10
CA LYS A 30 -4.76 3.64 -16.02
C LYS A 30 -5.07 3.24 -14.58
N TYR A 31 -4.19 2.43 -13.98
CA TYR A 31 -4.40 1.92 -12.64
C TYR A 31 -3.10 1.62 -11.89
N VAL A 32 -3.18 1.66 -10.57
CA VAL A 32 -2.21 1.08 -9.64
C VAL A 32 -2.97 0.28 -8.59
N HIS A 33 -2.74 -1.00 -8.53
CA HIS A 33 -3.29 -1.92 -7.55
C HIS A 33 -2.22 -2.32 -6.56
N ILE A 34 -2.50 -2.12 -5.27
CA ILE A 34 -1.53 -2.29 -4.20
C ILE A 34 -2.10 -3.23 -3.14
N MET A 35 -1.34 -4.27 -2.81
CA MET A 35 -1.63 -5.15 -1.69
C MET A 35 -0.51 -5.02 -0.67
N THR A 36 -0.85 -4.66 0.56
CA THR A 36 0.12 -4.49 1.65
C THR A 36 -0.51 -4.80 3.01
N PRO A 37 0.21 -5.43 3.95
CA PRO A 37 -0.33 -5.69 5.28
C PRO A 37 -0.41 -4.44 6.17
N TYR A 38 0.44 -3.45 5.91
CA TYR A 38 0.52 -2.24 6.72
C TYR A 38 0.44 -1.00 5.84
N LEU A 39 -0.23 0.03 6.36
CA LEU A 39 -0.40 1.32 5.70
C LEU A 39 -0.10 2.42 6.72
N ILE A 40 1.16 2.78 6.86
CA ILE A 40 1.64 3.83 7.76
C ILE A 40 2.46 4.80 6.91
N LEU A 41 1.74 5.65 6.20
CA LEU A 41 2.29 6.50 5.16
C LEU A 41 3.03 7.70 5.73
N ASP A 42 4.17 8.02 5.12
CA ASP A 42 4.77 9.35 5.21
C ASP A 42 4.01 10.35 4.31
N GLY A 43 4.43 11.61 4.37
CA GLY A 43 3.78 12.67 3.61
C GLY A 43 3.99 12.57 2.09
N GLU A 44 5.13 12.05 1.67
CA GLU A 44 5.50 11.96 0.25
C GLU A 44 4.71 10.84 -0.43
N THR A 45 4.69 9.66 0.16
CA THR A 45 3.94 8.51 -0.36
C THR A 45 2.42 8.78 -0.32
N GLU A 46 1.89 9.39 0.75
CA GLU A 46 0.47 9.78 0.80
C GLU A 46 0.13 10.79 -0.31
N THR A 47 1.01 11.75 -0.55
CA THR A 47 0.82 12.76 -1.63
C THR A 47 0.86 12.10 -3.01
N ALA A 48 1.80 11.19 -3.26
CA ALA A 48 1.89 10.50 -4.54
C ALA A 48 0.67 9.64 -4.84
N LEU A 49 0.17 8.88 -3.85
CA LEU A 49 -1.06 8.10 -3.97
C LEU A 49 -2.25 8.98 -4.35
N LYS A 50 -2.44 10.09 -3.61
CA LYS A 50 -3.53 11.04 -3.88
C LYS A 50 -3.39 11.68 -5.26
N PHE A 51 -2.20 12.13 -5.61
CA PHE A 51 -1.94 12.76 -6.90
C PHE A 51 -2.18 11.81 -8.07
N ALA A 52 -1.84 10.53 -7.94
CA ALA A 52 -2.18 9.53 -8.94
C ALA A 52 -3.71 9.43 -9.14
N ALA A 53 -4.48 9.32 -8.06
CA ALA A 53 -5.93 9.26 -8.12
C ALA A 53 -6.55 10.56 -8.67
N GLU A 54 -6.06 11.72 -8.26
CA GLU A 54 -6.52 13.04 -8.75
C GLU A 54 -6.24 13.26 -10.25
N ARG A 55 -5.20 12.61 -10.79
CA ARG A 55 -4.93 12.56 -12.24
C ARG A 55 -5.88 11.65 -13.02
N GLY A 56 -6.77 10.93 -12.34
CA GLY A 56 -7.70 9.99 -12.95
C GLY A 56 -7.17 8.55 -13.05
N VAL A 57 -6.06 8.22 -12.38
CA VAL A 57 -5.57 6.84 -12.26
C VAL A 57 -6.44 6.10 -11.24
N GLU A 58 -6.89 4.89 -11.58
CA GLU A 58 -7.55 4.02 -10.61
C GLU A 58 -6.54 3.53 -9.58
N VAL A 59 -6.65 3.98 -8.34
CA VAL A 59 -5.78 3.54 -7.23
C VAL A 59 -6.61 2.67 -6.29
N VAL A 60 -6.21 1.41 -6.16
CA VAL A 60 -6.86 0.42 -5.28
C VAL A 60 -5.87 -0.07 -4.23
N LEU A 61 -6.23 0.08 -2.96
CA LEU A 61 -5.48 -0.44 -1.82
C LEU A 61 -6.21 -1.65 -1.23
N LEU A 62 -5.53 -2.77 -1.14
CA LEU A 62 -6.03 -3.99 -0.53
C LEU A 62 -5.24 -4.25 0.76
N LEU A 63 -5.93 -4.24 1.89
CA LEU A 63 -5.39 -4.28 3.24
C LEU A 63 -6.02 -5.42 4.05
N PRO A 64 -5.41 -5.86 5.16
CA PRO A 64 -6.06 -6.81 6.04
C PRO A 64 -7.32 -6.25 6.69
N GLY A 65 -8.43 -6.99 6.66
CA GLY A 65 -9.63 -6.71 7.45
C GLY A 65 -9.53 -7.27 8.87
N ILE A 66 -8.64 -8.26 9.09
CA ILE A 66 -8.35 -8.85 10.39
C ILE A 66 -6.90 -8.51 10.73
N PRO A 67 -6.63 -7.73 11.79
CA PRO A 67 -5.27 -7.33 12.13
C PRO A 67 -4.48 -8.47 12.82
N ASP A 68 -3.17 -8.51 12.57
CA ASP A 68 -2.21 -9.25 13.40
C ASP A 68 -1.76 -8.42 14.61
N LYS A 69 -1.74 -7.07 14.45
CA LYS A 69 -1.34 -6.10 15.47
C LYS A 69 -2.32 -4.93 15.51
N GLU A 70 -2.81 -4.59 16.69
CA GLU A 70 -3.83 -3.54 16.88
C GLU A 70 -3.32 -2.14 16.52
N VAL A 71 -2.06 -1.82 16.83
CA VAL A 71 -1.52 -0.47 16.63
C VAL A 71 -1.32 -0.12 15.15
N PRO A 72 -0.60 -0.92 14.32
CA PRO A 72 -0.50 -0.66 12.89
C PRO A 72 -1.87 -0.62 12.19
N TYR A 73 -2.80 -1.46 12.62
CA TYR A 73 -4.17 -1.44 12.11
C TYR A 73 -4.89 -0.11 12.41
N ALA A 74 -4.80 0.36 13.66
CA ALA A 74 -5.40 1.63 14.07
C ALA A 74 -4.75 2.81 13.32
N LEU A 75 -3.43 2.78 13.10
CA LEU A 75 -2.71 3.78 12.30
C LEU A 75 -3.19 3.80 10.85
N ALA A 76 -3.28 2.63 10.19
CA ALA A 76 -3.79 2.53 8.83
C ALA A 76 -5.17 3.21 8.69
N LYS A 77 -6.06 3.01 9.66
CA LYS A 77 -7.39 3.62 9.68
C LYS A 77 -7.36 5.15 9.71
N THR A 78 -6.30 5.78 10.21
CA THR A 78 -6.19 7.24 10.23
C THR A 78 -5.96 7.86 8.84
N HIS A 79 -5.43 7.08 7.89
CA HIS A 79 -5.22 7.52 6.51
C HIS A 79 -6.48 7.35 5.63
N TYR A 80 -7.39 6.44 5.98
CA TYR A 80 -8.57 6.13 5.17
C TYR A 80 -9.40 7.36 4.78
N PRO A 81 -9.75 8.29 5.71
CA PRO A 81 -10.58 9.44 5.37
C PRO A 81 -9.98 10.30 4.25
N SER A 82 -8.68 10.58 4.33
CA SER A 82 -7.99 11.43 3.38
C SER A 82 -7.80 10.76 2.02
N LEU A 83 -7.47 9.47 2.02
CA LEU A 83 -7.31 8.68 0.80
C LEU A 83 -8.64 8.52 0.05
N LEU A 84 -9.73 8.18 0.77
CA LEU A 84 -11.07 8.10 0.19
C LEU A 84 -11.57 9.45 -0.36
N ALA A 85 -11.15 10.57 0.25
CA ALA A 85 -11.51 11.90 -0.23
C ALA A 85 -10.87 12.23 -1.58
N SER A 86 -9.67 11.69 -1.86
CA SER A 86 -8.96 11.84 -3.14
C SER A 86 -9.40 10.82 -4.21
N GLY A 87 -10.39 9.97 -3.91
CA GLY A 87 -10.92 9.00 -4.88
C GLY A 87 -10.22 7.63 -4.85
N ILE A 88 -9.29 7.41 -3.95
CA ILE A 88 -8.63 6.10 -3.77
C ILE A 88 -9.66 5.10 -3.24
N GLN A 89 -9.67 3.91 -3.82
CA GLN A 89 -10.52 2.81 -3.37
C GLN A 89 -9.75 1.95 -2.36
N ILE A 90 -10.38 1.65 -1.23
CA ILE A 90 -9.79 0.84 -0.16
C ILE A 90 -10.64 -0.39 0.06
N TYR A 91 -10.00 -1.54 0.12
CA TYR A 91 -10.63 -2.83 0.36
C TYR A 91 -9.95 -3.58 1.50
N GLU A 92 -10.74 -4.26 2.30
CA GLU A 92 -10.27 -5.06 3.43
C GLU A 92 -10.52 -6.54 3.19
N TYR A 93 -9.45 -7.33 3.15
CA TYR A 93 -9.51 -8.77 3.02
C TYR A 93 -10.08 -9.39 4.31
N THR A 94 -11.20 -10.10 4.20
CA THR A 94 -11.94 -10.61 5.35
C THR A 94 -11.74 -12.09 5.66
N PRO A 95 -11.27 -12.95 4.71
CA PRO A 95 -11.09 -14.37 5.02
C PRO A 95 -9.92 -14.69 5.96
N GLY A 96 -8.99 -13.76 6.15
CA GLY A 96 -7.81 -13.96 6.98
C GLY A 96 -6.88 -12.74 6.98
N PHE A 97 -5.60 -12.94 7.34
CA PHE A 97 -4.58 -11.90 7.30
C PHE A 97 -3.81 -11.97 5.98
N VAL A 98 -3.99 -10.96 5.13
CA VAL A 98 -3.19 -10.80 3.91
C VAL A 98 -1.82 -10.20 4.26
N HIS A 99 -0.74 -10.86 3.80
CA HIS A 99 0.64 -10.42 4.08
C HIS A 99 1.48 -10.20 2.81
N ALA A 100 0.86 -10.20 1.65
CA ALA A 100 1.53 -9.89 0.38
C ALA A 100 1.93 -8.40 0.31
N LYS A 101 3.02 -8.12 -0.42
CA LYS A 101 3.46 -6.78 -0.78
C LYS A 101 3.61 -6.76 -2.28
N VAL A 102 2.60 -6.24 -2.93
CA VAL A 102 2.47 -6.25 -4.38
C VAL A 102 2.05 -4.86 -4.85
N PHE A 103 2.72 -4.39 -5.87
CA PHE A 103 2.28 -3.28 -6.71
C PHE A 103 2.14 -3.80 -8.13
N VAL A 104 1.04 -3.51 -8.79
CA VAL A 104 0.87 -3.79 -10.21
C VAL A 104 0.23 -2.59 -10.90
N SER A 105 0.75 -2.20 -12.05
CA SER A 105 0.33 -0.99 -12.76
C SER A 105 0.29 -1.20 -14.27
N ASP A 106 -0.83 -0.77 -14.86
CA ASP A 106 -1.00 -0.60 -16.31
C ASP A 106 -0.68 -1.84 -17.16
N ASP A 107 -0.77 -3.06 -16.62
CA ASP A 107 -0.32 -4.32 -17.24
C ASP A 107 1.16 -4.32 -17.67
N ARG A 108 1.95 -3.39 -17.17
CA ARG A 108 3.32 -3.14 -17.61
C ARG A 108 4.37 -3.28 -16.53
N GLU A 109 4.02 -2.91 -15.32
CA GLU A 109 4.95 -2.80 -14.21
C GLU A 109 4.38 -3.52 -13.00
N ALA A 110 5.24 -4.22 -12.27
CA ALA A 110 4.87 -4.78 -10.99
C ALA A 110 6.08 -4.84 -10.07
N VAL A 111 5.82 -4.79 -8.77
CA VAL A 111 6.80 -5.08 -7.72
C VAL A 111 6.22 -6.14 -6.81
N VAL A 112 7.02 -7.17 -6.53
CA VAL A 112 6.71 -8.20 -5.56
C VAL A 112 7.92 -8.37 -4.64
N GLY A 113 7.70 -8.33 -3.32
CA GLY A 113 8.81 -8.45 -2.39
C GLY A 113 8.41 -8.38 -0.93
N THR A 114 9.29 -7.82 -0.10
CA THR A 114 9.11 -7.74 1.34
C THR A 114 8.70 -6.35 1.83
N ILE A 115 8.80 -5.31 0.99
CA ILE A 115 8.65 -3.89 1.34
C ILE A 115 7.19 -3.53 1.57
N ASN A 116 6.80 -3.22 2.81
CA ASN A 116 5.48 -2.70 3.15
C ASN A 116 5.37 -1.19 2.87
N LEU A 117 4.15 -0.66 2.88
CA LEU A 117 3.90 0.78 2.94
C LEU A 117 3.90 1.26 4.40
N ASP A 118 5.04 1.15 5.06
CA ASP A 118 5.26 1.65 6.42
C ASP A 118 6.69 2.18 6.60
N TYR A 119 6.90 3.04 7.61
CA TYR A 119 8.20 3.65 7.90
C TYR A 119 9.30 2.62 8.13
N ARG A 120 8.97 1.51 8.78
CA ARG A 120 9.94 0.47 9.10
C ARG A 120 10.52 -0.16 7.85
N SER A 121 9.68 -0.55 6.91
CA SER A 121 10.12 -1.14 5.65
C SER A 121 10.83 -0.11 4.76
N LEU A 122 10.33 1.13 4.70
CA LEU A 122 10.88 2.14 3.79
C LEU A 122 12.19 2.77 4.28
N TYR A 123 12.44 2.79 5.63
CA TYR A 123 13.56 3.58 6.18
C TYR A 123 14.45 2.83 7.18
N HIS A 124 14.01 1.70 7.74
CA HIS A 124 14.67 1.12 8.91
C HIS A 124 15.06 -0.35 8.76
N HIS A 125 14.59 -1.04 7.75
CA HIS A 125 14.82 -2.46 7.54
C HIS A 125 15.64 -2.73 6.28
N PHE A 126 16.36 -3.87 6.31
CA PHE A 126 16.82 -4.51 5.09
C PHE A 126 15.63 -5.18 4.42
N GLU A 127 15.36 -4.81 3.21
CA GLU A 127 14.24 -5.31 2.42
C GLU A 127 14.73 -5.79 1.05
N CYS A 128 13.94 -6.61 0.38
CA CYS A 128 14.21 -6.98 -1.00
C CYS A 128 12.92 -7.08 -1.79
N ALA A 129 13.01 -6.76 -3.07
CA ALA A 129 11.91 -6.90 -4.00
C ALA A 129 12.40 -7.18 -5.41
N THR A 130 11.47 -7.53 -6.28
CA THR A 130 11.72 -7.69 -7.70
C THR A 130 10.82 -6.72 -8.46
N TYR A 131 11.44 -5.80 -9.18
CA TYR A 131 10.75 -4.95 -10.14
C TYR A 131 10.62 -5.68 -11.48
N LEU A 132 9.42 -5.70 -12.01
CA LEU A 132 9.04 -6.35 -13.26
C LEU A 132 8.59 -5.29 -14.26
N TYR A 133 9.17 -5.29 -15.45
CA TYR A 133 8.77 -4.39 -16.53
C TYR A 133 8.46 -5.18 -17.80
N LYS A 134 7.20 -5.12 -18.25
CA LYS A 134 6.70 -5.86 -19.41
C LYS A 134 7.02 -7.37 -19.36
N ALA A 135 7.12 -7.93 -18.14
CA ALA A 135 7.36 -9.34 -17.93
C ALA A 135 6.07 -10.15 -18.13
N GLY A 136 6.18 -11.34 -18.68
CA GLY A 136 5.02 -12.18 -19.02
C GLY A 136 4.21 -12.67 -17.82
N CYS A 137 4.72 -12.53 -16.59
CA CYS A 137 4.01 -12.90 -15.37
C CYS A 137 3.15 -11.76 -14.79
N ILE A 138 3.24 -10.53 -15.28
CA ILE A 138 2.48 -9.39 -14.75
C ILE A 138 0.96 -9.62 -14.82
N PRO A 139 0.38 -10.16 -15.92
CA PRO A 139 -1.04 -10.48 -15.93
C PRO A 139 -1.46 -11.48 -14.86
N GLN A 140 -0.62 -12.45 -14.53
CA GLN A 140 -0.90 -13.44 -13.47
C GLN A 140 -0.90 -12.79 -12.08
N ILE A 141 -0.05 -11.76 -11.85
CA ILE A 141 -0.03 -10.98 -10.60
C ILE A 141 -1.32 -10.17 -10.49
N GLU A 142 -1.76 -9.56 -11.58
CA GLU A 142 -3.04 -8.83 -11.63
C GLU A 142 -4.22 -9.77 -11.41
N ASP A 143 -4.24 -10.93 -12.04
CA ASP A 143 -5.30 -11.94 -11.85
C ASP A 143 -5.41 -12.39 -10.40
N ASP A 144 -4.26 -12.61 -9.72
CA ASP A 144 -4.22 -12.95 -8.28
C ASP A 144 -4.73 -11.79 -7.41
N PHE A 145 -4.36 -10.55 -7.75
CA PHE A 145 -4.89 -9.36 -7.09
C PHE A 145 -6.42 -9.30 -7.20
N GLN A 146 -6.97 -9.46 -8.41
CA GLN A 146 -8.42 -9.41 -8.65
C GLN A 146 -9.16 -10.56 -7.96
N ALA A 147 -8.60 -11.78 -7.98
CA ALA A 147 -9.16 -12.93 -7.27
C ALA A 147 -9.18 -12.72 -5.74
N THR A 148 -8.21 -11.98 -5.22
CA THR A 148 -8.14 -11.62 -3.79
C THR A 148 -9.11 -10.49 -3.48
N LEU A 149 -9.20 -9.46 -4.34
CA LEU A 149 -10.10 -8.33 -4.23
C LEU A 149 -11.58 -8.78 -4.16
N ALA A 150 -11.94 -9.79 -4.94
CA ALA A 150 -13.28 -10.37 -4.94
C ALA A 150 -13.72 -10.95 -3.57
N LYS A 151 -12.77 -11.20 -2.67
CA LYS A 151 -13.00 -11.69 -1.29
C LYS A 151 -12.96 -10.57 -0.25
N CYS A 152 -12.81 -9.33 -0.69
CA CYS A 152 -12.63 -8.18 0.18
C CYS A 152 -13.95 -7.43 0.39
N ARG A 153 -14.03 -6.71 1.50
CA ARG A 153 -15.06 -5.74 1.78
C ARG A 153 -14.57 -4.35 1.39
N GLN A 154 -15.33 -3.64 0.60
CA GLN A 154 -15.03 -2.24 0.28
C GLN A 154 -15.19 -1.35 1.50
N VAL A 155 -14.23 -0.49 1.74
CA VAL A 155 -14.27 0.56 2.76
C VAL A 155 -14.98 1.77 2.18
N THR A 156 -15.99 2.27 2.90
CA THR A 156 -16.75 3.47 2.54
C THR A 156 -16.59 4.56 3.60
N LYS A 157 -16.99 5.79 3.28
CA LYS A 157 -17.05 6.88 4.27
C LYS A 157 -17.91 6.51 5.49
N GLU A 158 -18.94 5.69 5.27
CA GLU A 158 -19.83 5.25 6.35
C GLU A 158 -19.13 4.22 7.26
N THR A 159 -18.42 3.23 6.69
CA THR A 159 -17.65 2.26 7.50
C THR A 159 -16.58 2.94 8.33
N VAL A 160 -15.88 3.95 7.78
CA VAL A 160 -14.92 4.77 8.52
C VAL A 160 -15.60 5.55 9.66
N ARG A 161 -16.79 6.09 9.45
CA ARG A 161 -17.53 6.79 10.52
C ARG A 161 -17.94 5.86 11.64
N ARG A 162 -18.32 4.62 11.32
CA ARG A 162 -18.72 3.58 12.29
C ARG A 162 -17.57 2.91 13.02
N GLU A 163 -16.33 3.17 12.61
CA GLU A 163 -15.15 2.62 13.28
C GLU A 163 -15.13 2.98 14.77
N SER A 164 -14.69 2.04 15.61
CA SER A 164 -14.74 2.20 17.06
C SER A 164 -13.93 3.41 17.54
N PHE A 165 -14.42 4.09 18.56
CA PHE A 165 -13.72 5.22 19.17
C PHE A 165 -12.34 4.84 19.70
N LYS A 166 -12.20 3.62 20.24
CA LYS A 166 -10.92 3.10 20.73
C LYS A 166 -9.90 3.03 19.59
N VAL A 167 -10.26 2.45 18.44
CA VAL A 167 -9.37 2.34 17.27
C VAL A 167 -8.97 3.73 16.77
N LYS A 168 -9.93 4.65 16.64
CA LYS A 168 -9.65 6.03 16.21
C LYS A 168 -8.67 6.72 17.15
N MET A 169 -8.95 6.68 18.45
CA MET A 169 -8.10 7.33 19.46
C MET A 169 -6.69 6.73 19.47
N THR A 170 -6.57 5.40 19.47
CA THR A 170 -5.26 4.73 19.38
C THR A 170 -4.51 5.16 18.13
N GLY A 171 -5.15 5.15 16.97
CA GLY A 171 -4.51 5.54 15.72
C GLY A 171 -4.00 6.99 15.74
N TYR A 172 -4.80 7.95 16.17
CA TYR A 172 -4.38 9.35 16.20
C TYR A 172 -3.28 9.62 17.23
N LEU A 173 -3.32 8.98 18.40
CA LEU A 173 -2.24 9.10 19.39
C LEU A 173 -0.92 8.52 18.85
N MET A 174 -0.99 7.35 18.22
CA MET A 174 0.19 6.68 17.69
C MET A 174 0.74 7.36 16.42
N LYS A 175 -0.07 8.13 15.70
CA LYS A 175 0.38 8.87 14.50
C LYS A 175 1.53 9.84 14.80
N ALA A 176 1.59 10.42 16.00
CA ALA A 176 2.66 11.31 16.40
C ALA A 176 4.03 10.62 16.50
N ILE A 177 4.06 9.33 16.74
CA ILE A 177 5.30 8.53 16.86
C ILE A 177 5.49 7.53 15.72
N ALA A 178 4.62 7.58 14.72
CA ALA A 178 4.66 6.67 13.56
C ALA A 178 6.04 6.59 12.86
N PRO A 179 6.81 7.70 12.71
CA PRO A 179 8.16 7.64 12.13
C PRO A 179 9.17 6.82 12.94
N LEU A 180 8.84 6.47 14.19
CA LEU A 180 9.72 5.67 15.06
C LEU A 180 9.30 4.18 15.12
N MET A 181 8.33 3.77 14.31
CA MET A 181 7.71 2.43 14.37
C MET A 181 8.12 1.54 13.21
#